data_fda472a4fe739911c72601242aadad1a
#
_entry.id   fda472a4fe739911c72601242aadad1a
#
_cell.length_a   1.000
_cell.length_b   1.000
_cell.length_c   1.000
_cell.angle_alpha   90.00
_cell.angle_beta   90.00
_cell.angle_gamma   90.00
#
_symmetry.space_group_name_H-M   'P 1'
#
loop_
_entity.id
_entity.type
_entity.pdbx_description
1 polymer ?
#
loop_
_entity_poly.entity_id
_entity_poly.type
_entity_poly.pdbx_seq_one_letter_code
_entity_poly.pdbx_strand_id
1 'polypeptide(L)'
;MKNSISNIGNKIKSVRLQRKMTQNELCGTELTRNHLSLIESGKSLPSVKTIVYIAERLDIPVGFLFSGDENKDARFANVFVTEEIRNLYNERDYQSVINLCESITETTRSDEILYLYAMSLYAFSFSHADKFDFFEASRLMKLASAFQSKCTYLSKDFSRAADYYLLLFDNVTSDNIPSQLYDLHEISTYVPCELVVYHALLNGKIVDESFFSNLRIRQHAEAINLKSSGDLKHAFSLLLELSELSSLPYYMKYRVYSDLEACAGEIGEYKTAYSAAKYKLELIGKN
;
A
#
# COMPACT_ATOMS: atom_id res chain seq x y z
N MET A 1 20.33 8.77 43.16
CA MET A 1 18.97 9.36 43.30
C MET A 1 18.81 10.72 42.62
N LYS A 2 19.68 11.70 42.73
CA LYS A 2 19.51 13.00 42.04
C LYS A 2 19.49 12.91 40.49
N ASN A 3 20.26 12.02 39.88
CA ASN A 3 20.31 11.85 38.41
C ASN A 3 19.02 11.24 37.82
N SER A 4 18.30 10.41 38.55
CA SER A 4 17.05 9.82 38.07
C SER A 4 15.86 10.80 38.10
N ILE A 5 15.89 11.77 38.99
CA ILE A 5 14.81 12.78 39.13
C ILE A 5 14.90 13.81 37.99
N SER A 6 16.09 14.28 37.67
CA SER A 6 16.29 15.22 36.57
C SER A 6 15.96 14.57 35.21
N ASN A 7 16.08 13.26 35.10
CA ASN A 7 15.77 12.51 33.91
C ASN A 7 14.24 12.47 33.63
N ILE A 8 13.41 12.23 34.66
CA ILE A 8 11.93 12.22 34.52
C ILE A 8 11.40 13.58 34.06
N GLY A 9 11.84 14.66 34.69
CA GLY A 9 11.44 16.02 34.35
C GLY A 9 11.83 16.42 32.92
N ASN A 10 13.06 16.08 32.53
CA ASN A 10 13.54 16.33 31.16
C ASN A 10 12.73 15.56 30.11
N LYS A 11 12.32 14.31 30.38
CA LYS A 11 11.50 13.51 29.50
C LYS A 11 10.11 14.11 29.35
N ILE A 12 9.46 14.48 30.44
CA ILE A 12 8.16 15.16 30.39
C ILE A 12 8.26 16.41 29.52
N LYS A 13 9.28 17.25 29.72
CA LYS A 13 9.49 18.45 28.94
C LYS A 13 9.74 18.16 27.45
N SER A 14 10.56 17.16 27.14
CA SER A 14 10.87 16.75 25.76
C SER A 14 9.61 16.30 25.01
N VAL A 15 8.84 15.37 25.58
CA VAL A 15 7.60 14.87 24.97
C VAL A 15 6.57 15.99 24.81
N ARG A 16 6.39 16.84 25.82
CA ARG A 16 5.49 17.99 25.73
C ARG A 16 5.85 18.91 24.55
N LEU A 17 7.14 19.22 24.39
CA LEU A 17 7.62 20.09 23.30
C LEU A 17 7.45 19.42 21.93
N GLN A 18 7.72 18.13 21.82
CA GLN A 18 7.46 17.34 20.60
C GLN A 18 5.99 17.39 20.18
N ARG A 19 5.08 17.32 21.17
CA ARG A 19 3.62 17.46 20.94
C ARG A 19 3.17 18.91 20.79
N LYS A 20 4.10 19.88 20.75
CA LYS A 20 3.81 21.32 20.65
C LYS A 20 2.86 21.85 21.75
N MET A 21 2.80 21.16 22.88
CA MET A 21 1.96 21.54 24.02
C MET A 21 2.67 22.58 24.88
N THR A 22 1.91 23.58 25.34
CA THR A 22 2.33 24.51 26.41
C THR A 22 2.28 23.84 27.78
N GLN A 23 2.98 24.41 28.75
CA GLN A 23 2.87 23.93 30.14
C GLN A 23 1.44 24.01 30.67
N ASN A 24 0.69 25.05 30.30
CA ASN A 24 -0.70 25.21 30.73
C ASN A 24 -1.61 24.12 30.16
N GLU A 25 -1.42 23.78 28.89
CA GLU A 25 -2.17 22.67 28.25
C GLU A 25 -1.86 21.33 28.91
N LEU A 26 -0.60 21.05 29.25
CA LEU A 26 -0.24 19.81 29.94
C LEU A 26 -0.77 19.78 31.39
N CYS A 27 -0.80 20.92 32.09
CA CYS A 27 -1.30 21.00 33.45
C CYS A 27 -2.81 20.64 33.57
N GLY A 28 -3.62 21.02 32.58
CA GLY A 28 -5.08 20.84 32.67
C GLY A 28 -5.65 21.42 33.96
N THR A 29 -6.52 20.65 34.61
CA THR A 29 -7.21 21.04 35.87
C THR A 29 -6.52 20.49 37.12
N GLU A 30 -5.62 19.49 36.99
CA GLU A 30 -5.06 18.74 38.11
C GLU A 30 -3.69 19.23 38.57
N LEU A 31 -2.99 20.01 37.72
CA LEU A 31 -1.64 20.51 38.02
C LEU A 31 -1.55 22.02 37.85
N THR A 32 -0.74 22.68 38.73
CA THR A 32 -0.37 24.08 38.51
C THR A 32 0.83 24.18 37.60
N ARG A 33 0.88 25.23 36.76
CA ARG A 33 2.06 25.53 35.93
C ARG A 33 3.38 25.60 36.72
N ASN A 34 3.33 26.18 37.92
CA ASN A 34 4.54 26.27 38.78
C ASN A 34 5.03 24.88 39.20
N HIS A 35 4.12 23.98 39.56
CA HIS A 35 4.47 22.62 39.95
C HIS A 35 5.06 21.85 38.77
N LEU A 36 4.41 21.93 37.58
CA LEU A 36 4.96 21.31 36.39
C LEU A 36 6.34 21.84 35.99
N SER A 37 6.56 23.17 36.12
CA SER A 37 7.87 23.79 35.86
C SER A 37 8.96 23.28 36.81
N LEU A 38 8.62 23.07 38.07
CA LEU A 38 9.54 22.49 39.06
C LEU A 38 9.84 21.01 38.75
N ILE A 39 8.85 20.25 38.29
CA ILE A 39 9.05 18.87 37.86
C ILE A 39 9.93 18.81 36.60
N GLU A 40 9.64 19.61 35.57
CA GLU A 40 10.40 19.66 34.32
C GLU A 40 11.86 20.10 34.54
N SER A 41 12.10 20.94 35.54
CA SER A 41 13.46 21.38 35.90
C SER A 41 14.18 20.43 36.86
N GLY A 42 13.57 19.32 37.28
CA GLY A 42 14.13 18.36 38.21
C GLY A 42 14.24 18.88 39.67
N LYS A 43 13.58 19.98 39.99
CA LYS A 43 13.58 20.60 41.34
C LYS A 43 12.51 20.02 42.25
N SER A 44 11.50 19.33 41.72
CA SER A 44 10.44 18.65 42.47
C SER A 44 10.23 17.26 41.94
N LEU A 45 9.96 16.31 42.82
CA LEU A 45 9.58 14.93 42.49
C LEU A 45 8.07 14.86 42.38
N PRO A 46 7.52 14.46 41.22
CA PRO A 46 6.08 14.26 41.11
C PRO A 46 5.62 13.04 41.93
N SER A 47 4.44 13.12 42.50
CA SER A 47 3.80 11.95 43.11
C SER A 47 3.43 10.90 42.03
N VAL A 48 3.18 9.65 42.41
CA VAL A 48 2.76 8.60 41.49
C VAL A 48 1.47 9.02 40.76
N LYS A 49 0.51 9.62 41.46
CA LYS A 49 -0.72 10.17 40.87
C LYS A 49 -0.41 11.23 39.80
N THR A 50 0.52 12.13 40.09
CA THR A 50 0.97 13.18 39.16
C THR A 50 1.65 12.59 37.93
N ILE A 51 2.47 11.55 38.11
CA ILE A 51 3.16 10.86 37.00
C ILE A 51 2.14 10.19 36.07
N VAL A 52 1.17 9.46 36.64
CA VAL A 52 0.10 8.81 35.86
C VAL A 52 -0.69 9.87 35.09
N TYR A 53 -1.12 10.93 35.74
CA TYR A 53 -1.85 12.02 35.09
C TYR A 53 -1.07 12.66 33.92
N ILE A 54 0.23 12.97 34.15
CA ILE A 54 1.08 13.55 33.09
C ILE A 54 1.26 12.56 31.94
N ALA A 55 1.47 11.26 32.21
CA ALA A 55 1.65 10.23 31.22
C ALA A 55 0.38 10.05 30.35
N GLU A 56 -0.80 10.04 30.97
CA GLU A 56 -2.08 9.99 30.26
C GLU A 56 -2.28 11.20 29.34
N ARG A 57 -2.01 12.41 29.84
CA ARG A 57 -2.14 13.63 29.02
C ARG A 57 -1.11 13.75 27.91
N LEU A 58 0.07 13.20 28.13
CA LEU A 58 1.10 13.06 27.11
C LEU A 58 0.89 11.81 26.24
N ASP A 59 -0.13 10.98 26.57
CA ASP A 59 -0.42 9.72 25.89
C ASP A 59 0.86 8.87 25.73
N ILE A 60 1.53 8.60 26.85
CA ILE A 60 2.73 7.78 26.95
C ILE A 60 2.61 6.76 28.07
N PRO A 61 3.21 5.58 27.96
CA PRO A 61 3.28 4.64 29.06
C PRO A 61 4.00 5.22 30.27
N VAL A 62 3.47 5.03 31.47
CA VAL A 62 4.10 5.50 32.72
C VAL A 62 5.55 4.98 32.86
N GLY A 63 5.80 3.73 32.42
CA GLY A 63 7.14 3.13 32.42
C GLY A 63 8.19 3.90 31.62
N PHE A 64 7.77 4.67 30.63
CA PHE A 64 8.66 5.57 29.87
C PHE A 64 9.36 6.59 30.75
N LEU A 65 8.62 7.20 31.65
CA LEU A 65 9.18 8.25 32.52
C LEU A 65 10.26 7.72 33.50
N PHE A 66 10.24 6.41 33.76
CA PHE A 66 11.20 5.74 34.67
C PHE A 66 12.37 5.04 33.94
N SER A 67 12.33 4.90 32.61
CA SER A 67 13.42 4.28 31.87
C SER A 67 14.68 5.15 31.96
N GLY A 68 15.82 4.55 32.26
CA GLY A 68 17.07 5.29 32.53
C GLY A 68 18.14 5.21 31.44
N ASP A 69 17.80 4.76 30.24
CA ASP A 69 18.75 4.36 29.20
C ASP A 69 18.52 5.17 27.92
N GLU A 70 19.55 5.88 27.44
CA GLU A 70 19.49 6.67 26.19
C GLU A 70 19.08 5.82 24.98
N ASN A 71 19.43 4.51 24.96
CA ASN A 71 18.97 3.54 23.97
C ASN A 71 17.47 3.20 24.08
N LYS A 72 16.82 3.45 25.23
CA LYS A 72 15.39 3.29 25.39
C LYS A 72 14.61 4.50 24.92
N ASP A 73 15.21 5.68 24.93
CA ASP A 73 14.59 6.90 24.41
C ASP A 73 14.41 6.81 22.89
N ALA A 74 15.36 6.19 22.18
CA ALA A 74 15.22 5.86 20.77
C ALA A 74 14.09 4.84 20.51
N ARG A 75 13.92 3.84 21.40
CA ARG A 75 12.81 2.86 21.29
C ARG A 75 11.43 3.49 21.51
N PHE A 76 11.35 4.49 22.38
CA PHE A 76 10.07 5.18 22.64
C PHE A 76 9.74 6.22 21.59
N ALA A 77 10.73 6.94 21.05
CA ALA A 77 10.52 7.75 19.85
C ALA A 77 9.96 6.89 18.70
N ASN A 78 10.44 5.64 18.59
CA ASN A 78 9.94 4.68 17.62
C ASN A 78 8.47 4.26 17.87
N VAL A 79 7.97 4.25 19.11
CA VAL A 79 6.55 3.91 19.37
C VAL A 79 5.62 4.97 18.75
N PHE A 80 5.91 6.26 18.93
CA PHE A 80 5.11 7.33 18.31
C PHE A 80 5.20 7.32 16.80
N VAL A 81 6.41 7.15 16.27
CA VAL A 81 6.62 7.06 14.83
C VAL A 81 5.92 5.82 14.25
N THR A 82 5.96 4.69 14.96
CA THR A 82 5.26 3.47 14.54
C THR A 82 3.75 3.68 14.53
N GLU A 83 3.20 4.39 15.52
CA GLU A 83 1.77 4.68 15.59
C GLU A 83 1.34 5.65 14.48
N GLU A 84 2.14 6.68 14.20
CA GLU A 84 1.90 7.59 13.09
C GLU A 84 1.94 6.84 11.74
N ILE A 85 2.95 5.99 11.53
CA ILE A 85 3.04 5.12 10.33
C ILE A 85 1.80 4.23 10.21
N ARG A 86 1.35 3.62 11.32
CA ARG A 86 0.16 2.76 11.34
C ARG A 86 -1.11 3.54 10.98
N ASN A 87 -1.27 4.76 11.50
CA ASN A 87 -2.41 5.61 11.19
C ASN A 87 -2.43 5.99 9.71
N LEU A 88 -1.32 6.48 9.18
CA LEU A 88 -1.17 6.80 7.75
C LEU A 88 -1.44 5.57 6.86
N TYR A 89 -0.95 4.40 7.25
CA TYR A 89 -1.20 3.15 6.52
C TYR A 89 -2.69 2.78 6.51
N ASN A 90 -3.38 2.92 7.64
CA ASN A 90 -4.82 2.67 7.75
C ASN A 90 -5.65 3.65 6.93
N GLU A 91 -5.19 4.90 6.82
CA GLU A 91 -5.76 5.94 5.95
C GLU A 91 -5.42 5.74 4.46
N ARG A 92 -4.58 4.73 4.15
CA ARG A 92 -4.07 4.44 2.80
C ARG A 92 -3.21 5.56 2.20
N ASP A 93 -2.67 6.42 3.03
CA ASP A 93 -1.68 7.43 2.60
C ASP A 93 -0.29 6.80 2.52
N TYR A 94 -0.12 5.91 1.54
CA TYR A 94 1.11 5.13 1.36
C TYR A 94 2.31 6.00 1.05
N GLN A 95 2.12 7.13 0.37
CA GLN A 95 3.22 8.06 0.07
C GLN A 95 3.79 8.67 1.35
N SER A 96 2.93 9.11 2.26
CA SER A 96 3.37 9.66 3.54
C SER A 96 4.04 8.61 4.41
N VAL A 97 3.56 7.35 4.40
CA VAL A 97 4.25 6.23 5.07
C VAL A 97 5.66 6.04 4.50
N ILE A 98 5.81 6.02 3.17
CA ILE A 98 7.10 5.85 2.50
C ILE A 98 8.06 6.97 2.92
N ASN A 99 7.63 8.23 2.80
CA ASN A 99 8.43 9.41 3.16
C ASN A 99 8.87 9.37 4.63
N LEU A 100 7.96 9.02 5.54
CA LEU A 100 8.24 8.93 6.96
C LEU A 100 9.24 7.79 7.26
N CYS A 101 9.05 6.61 6.66
CA CYS A 101 9.97 5.49 6.79
C CYS A 101 11.37 5.80 6.24
N GLU A 102 11.49 6.55 5.15
CA GLU A 102 12.78 6.98 4.58
C GLU A 102 13.51 7.98 5.47
N SER A 103 12.77 8.80 6.22
CA SER A 103 13.35 9.75 7.18
C SER A 103 13.94 9.10 8.43
N ILE A 104 13.60 7.84 8.72
CA ILE A 104 14.06 7.08 9.89
C ILE A 104 15.32 6.30 9.53
N THR A 105 16.31 6.32 10.43
CA THR A 105 17.55 5.53 10.26
C THR A 105 17.25 4.03 10.22
N GLU A 106 17.93 3.27 9.37
CA GLU A 106 17.69 1.82 9.21
C GLU A 106 17.80 1.04 10.53
N THR A 107 18.71 1.45 11.42
CA THR A 107 18.94 0.79 12.71
C THR A 107 17.80 0.97 13.71
N THR A 108 16.91 1.92 13.49
CA THR A 108 15.76 2.21 14.36
C THR A 108 14.46 1.59 13.88
N ARG A 109 14.44 1.02 12.67
CA ARG A 109 13.25 0.40 12.10
C ARG A 109 12.97 -0.95 12.77
N SER A 110 11.83 -1.04 13.46
CA SER A 110 11.30 -2.31 13.95
C SER A 110 10.80 -3.18 12.80
N ASP A 111 10.61 -4.48 13.04
CA ASP A 111 9.99 -5.39 12.06
C ASP A 111 8.60 -4.91 11.61
N GLU A 112 7.83 -4.30 12.50
CA GLU A 112 6.54 -3.70 12.17
C GLU A 112 6.67 -2.53 11.20
N ILE A 113 7.63 -1.62 11.44
CA ILE A 113 7.91 -0.50 10.52
C ILE A 113 8.35 -1.05 9.16
N LEU A 114 9.23 -2.05 9.14
CA LEU A 114 9.69 -2.68 7.90
C LEU A 114 8.53 -3.32 7.13
N TYR A 115 7.61 -3.99 7.85
CA TYR A 115 6.41 -4.57 7.26
C TYR A 115 5.50 -3.51 6.65
N LEU A 116 5.12 -2.47 7.41
CA LEU A 116 4.25 -1.41 6.94
C LEU A 116 4.87 -0.63 5.77
N TYR A 117 6.18 -0.43 5.80
CA TYR A 117 6.92 0.19 4.71
C TYR A 117 6.87 -0.67 3.43
N ALA A 118 7.20 -1.95 3.53
CA ALA A 118 7.15 -2.87 2.39
C ALA A 118 5.74 -2.99 1.80
N MET A 119 4.72 -3.09 2.66
CA MET A 119 3.33 -3.15 2.22
C MET A 119 2.85 -1.84 1.59
N SER A 120 3.36 -0.69 2.06
CA SER A 120 3.05 0.61 1.45
C SER A 120 3.70 0.76 0.07
N LEU A 121 4.96 0.35 -0.09
CA LEU A 121 5.64 0.29 -1.39
C LEU A 121 4.89 -0.62 -2.36
N TYR A 122 4.50 -1.81 -1.89
CA TYR A 122 3.71 -2.78 -2.66
C TYR A 122 2.37 -2.18 -3.11
N ALA A 123 1.60 -1.60 -2.19
CA ALA A 123 0.31 -1.00 -2.51
C ALA A 123 0.46 0.25 -3.40
N PHE A 124 1.48 1.07 -3.19
CA PHE A 124 1.73 2.29 -3.96
C PHE A 124 2.17 1.99 -5.39
N SER A 125 2.83 0.84 -5.63
CA SER A 125 3.19 0.40 -6.97
C SER A 125 1.97 0.26 -7.89
N PHE A 126 0.83 -0.21 -7.36
CA PHE A 126 -0.40 -0.34 -8.15
C PHE A 126 -0.99 1.01 -8.54
N SER A 127 -0.83 2.05 -7.71
CA SER A 127 -1.30 3.40 -8.07
C SER A 127 -0.52 4.00 -9.25
N HIS A 128 0.75 3.62 -9.41
CA HIS A 128 1.54 3.95 -10.59
C HIS A 128 1.17 3.08 -11.79
N ALA A 129 0.94 1.79 -11.58
CA ALA A 129 0.48 0.89 -12.65
C ALA A 129 -0.88 1.35 -13.23
N ASP A 130 -1.82 1.83 -12.41
CA ASP A 130 -3.10 2.37 -12.88
C ASP A 130 -2.95 3.62 -13.77
N LYS A 131 -1.84 4.35 -13.62
CA LYS A 131 -1.45 5.49 -14.47
C LYS A 131 -0.62 5.07 -15.68
N PHE A 132 -0.34 3.77 -15.83
CA PHE A 132 0.58 3.20 -16.84
C PHE A 132 2.05 3.64 -16.66
N ASP A 133 2.46 4.03 -15.46
CA ASP A 133 3.85 4.27 -15.08
C ASP A 133 4.46 2.98 -14.53
N PHE A 134 4.73 2.02 -15.43
CA PHE A 134 5.26 0.71 -15.05
C PHE A 134 6.73 0.75 -14.65
N PHE A 135 7.46 1.77 -15.06
CA PHE A 135 8.83 1.97 -14.59
C PHE A 135 8.86 2.20 -13.08
N GLU A 136 8.08 3.16 -12.60
CA GLU A 136 8.03 3.47 -11.17
C GLU A 136 7.30 2.35 -10.39
N ALA A 137 6.24 1.77 -10.96
CA ALA A 137 5.56 0.61 -10.36
C ALA A 137 6.53 -0.56 -10.12
N SER A 138 7.36 -0.89 -11.11
CA SER A 138 8.36 -1.96 -11.01
C SER A 138 9.47 -1.61 -10.02
N ARG A 139 9.90 -0.34 -9.97
CA ARG A 139 10.90 0.12 -9.00
C ARG A 139 10.41 -0.06 -7.57
N LEU A 140 9.18 0.39 -7.27
CA LEU A 140 8.56 0.28 -5.96
C LEU A 140 8.33 -1.20 -5.56
N MET A 141 7.90 -2.03 -6.49
CA MET A 141 7.68 -3.47 -6.27
C MET A 141 8.99 -4.19 -5.94
N LYS A 142 10.09 -3.90 -6.65
CA LYS A 142 11.42 -4.44 -6.36
C LYS A 142 11.92 -4.01 -4.98
N LEU A 143 11.72 -2.75 -4.60
CA LEU A 143 12.04 -2.26 -3.26
C LEU A 143 11.24 -2.99 -2.19
N ALA A 144 9.92 -3.16 -2.38
CA ALA A 144 9.07 -3.89 -1.45
C ALA A 144 9.58 -5.33 -1.25
N SER A 145 9.88 -6.05 -2.33
CA SER A 145 10.39 -7.42 -2.30
C SER A 145 11.72 -7.53 -1.55
N ALA A 146 12.60 -6.54 -1.64
CA ALA A 146 13.90 -6.54 -0.97
C ALA A 146 13.79 -6.57 0.57
N PHE A 147 12.66 -6.17 1.15
CA PHE A 147 12.43 -6.23 2.59
C PHE A 147 12.09 -7.64 3.10
N GLN A 148 11.77 -8.59 2.22
CA GLN A 148 11.44 -9.97 2.62
C GLN A 148 12.56 -10.61 3.47
N SER A 149 13.82 -10.37 3.14
CA SER A 149 14.96 -10.91 3.89
C SER A 149 15.28 -10.15 5.18
N LYS A 150 14.71 -8.95 5.37
CA LYS A 150 14.97 -8.07 6.51
C LYS A 150 13.83 -8.03 7.53
N CYS A 151 12.65 -8.52 7.17
CA CYS A 151 11.44 -8.45 7.99
C CYS A 151 10.88 -9.84 8.25
N THR A 152 10.72 -10.21 9.53
CA THR A 152 10.22 -11.55 9.92
C THR A 152 8.74 -11.77 9.58
N TYR A 153 7.97 -10.70 9.40
CA TYR A 153 6.55 -10.77 9.02
C TYR A 153 6.32 -11.02 7.52
N LEU A 154 7.36 -10.86 6.69
CA LEU A 154 7.26 -11.10 5.26
C LEU A 154 7.78 -12.50 4.90
N SER A 155 6.91 -13.32 4.36
CA SER A 155 7.26 -14.67 3.90
C SER A 155 7.88 -14.65 2.49
N LYS A 156 8.46 -15.78 2.08
CA LYS A 156 8.88 -16.00 0.68
C LYS A 156 7.70 -15.89 -0.31
N ASP A 157 6.49 -16.08 0.18
CA ASP A 157 5.28 -15.94 -0.62
C ASP A 157 5.06 -14.49 -1.08
N PHE A 158 5.45 -13.51 -0.25
CA PHE A 158 5.45 -12.09 -0.64
C PHE A 158 6.39 -11.81 -1.83
N SER A 159 7.61 -12.38 -1.83
CA SER A 159 8.52 -12.23 -2.97
C SER A 159 7.95 -12.83 -4.25
N ARG A 160 7.31 -14.02 -4.14
CA ARG A 160 6.62 -14.63 -5.30
C ARG A 160 5.52 -13.75 -5.87
N ALA A 161 4.77 -13.07 -4.99
CA ALA A 161 3.78 -12.09 -5.44
C ALA A 161 4.44 -10.92 -6.18
N ALA A 162 5.54 -10.38 -5.65
CA ALA A 162 6.26 -9.30 -6.31
C ALA A 162 6.78 -9.73 -7.69
N ASP A 163 7.34 -10.93 -7.81
CA ASP A 163 7.81 -11.49 -9.09
C ASP A 163 6.65 -11.64 -10.09
N TYR A 164 5.49 -12.09 -9.63
CA TYR A 164 4.28 -12.17 -10.44
C TYR A 164 3.87 -10.80 -10.99
N TYR A 165 3.79 -9.77 -10.13
CA TYR A 165 3.38 -8.44 -10.57
C TYR A 165 4.44 -7.75 -11.43
N LEU A 166 5.72 -7.99 -11.21
CA LEU A 166 6.77 -7.50 -12.10
C LEU A 166 6.62 -8.09 -13.50
N LEU A 167 6.38 -9.41 -13.59
CA LEU A 167 6.12 -10.06 -14.87
C LEU A 167 4.83 -9.53 -15.53
N LEU A 168 3.79 -9.26 -14.74
CA LEU A 168 2.56 -8.66 -15.23
C LEU A 168 2.79 -7.25 -15.77
N PHE A 169 3.51 -6.39 -15.06
CA PHE A 169 3.82 -5.02 -15.51
C PHE A 169 4.56 -5.02 -16.85
N ASP A 170 5.54 -5.91 -17.01
CA ASP A 170 6.31 -6.04 -18.24
C ASP A 170 5.47 -6.56 -19.43
N ASN A 171 4.31 -7.18 -19.18
CA ASN A 171 3.49 -7.84 -20.21
C ASN A 171 2.07 -7.30 -20.34
N VAL A 172 1.72 -6.20 -19.68
CA VAL A 172 0.34 -5.64 -19.71
C VAL A 172 -0.10 -5.27 -21.12
N THR A 173 0.82 -4.75 -21.94
CA THR A 173 0.57 -4.33 -23.32
C THR A 173 1.04 -5.36 -24.38
N SER A 174 1.42 -6.57 -23.96
CA SER A 174 1.84 -7.65 -24.85
C SER A 174 0.66 -8.54 -25.23
N ASP A 175 0.53 -8.91 -26.48
CA ASP A 175 -0.49 -9.89 -26.91
C ASP A 175 -0.14 -11.31 -26.46
N ASN A 176 1.13 -11.57 -26.14
CA ASN A 176 1.58 -12.85 -25.62
C ASN A 176 1.65 -12.82 -24.08
N ILE A 177 0.88 -13.72 -23.44
CA ILE A 177 0.80 -13.83 -21.97
C ILE A 177 1.76 -14.95 -21.53
N PRO A 178 2.81 -14.63 -20.72
CA PRO A 178 3.70 -15.63 -20.16
C PRO A 178 2.95 -16.68 -19.32
N SER A 179 3.33 -17.97 -19.46
CA SER A 179 2.67 -19.08 -18.76
C SER A 179 2.68 -18.93 -17.23
N GLN A 180 3.70 -18.30 -16.70
CA GLN A 180 3.84 -18.03 -15.26
C GLN A 180 2.72 -17.15 -14.69
N LEU A 181 2.04 -16.33 -15.52
CA LEU A 181 0.92 -15.51 -15.07
C LEU A 181 -0.40 -16.29 -14.91
N TYR A 182 -0.50 -17.51 -15.44
CA TYR A 182 -1.70 -18.37 -15.32
C TYR A 182 -1.38 -19.79 -14.82
N ASP A 183 -0.21 -20.02 -14.28
CA ASP A 183 0.12 -21.29 -13.61
C ASP A 183 -0.44 -21.29 -12.19
N LEU A 184 -1.44 -22.14 -11.96
CA LEU A 184 -2.13 -22.27 -10.68
C LEU A 184 -1.29 -22.99 -9.59
N HIS A 185 -0.18 -23.65 -9.95
CA HIS A 185 0.58 -24.48 -9.01
C HIS A 185 1.50 -23.69 -8.08
N GLU A 186 1.84 -22.44 -8.42
CA GLU A 186 2.77 -21.61 -7.66
C GLU A 186 2.21 -20.23 -7.27
N ILE A 187 0.89 -20.09 -7.17
CA ILE A 187 0.27 -18.80 -6.86
C ILE A 187 0.60 -18.37 -5.42
N SER A 188 1.09 -17.14 -5.29
CA SER A 188 1.20 -16.49 -4.00
C SER A 188 -0.18 -16.13 -3.43
N THR A 189 -0.34 -16.25 -2.10
CA THR A 189 -1.57 -15.83 -1.40
C THR A 189 -1.84 -14.33 -1.49
N TYR A 190 -0.84 -13.52 -1.86
CA TYR A 190 -0.98 -12.09 -2.13
C TYR A 190 -1.50 -11.77 -3.54
N VAL A 191 -1.61 -12.77 -4.41
CA VAL A 191 -2.16 -12.62 -5.77
C VAL A 191 -3.59 -13.15 -5.79
N PRO A 192 -4.59 -12.35 -6.18
CA PRO A 192 -5.97 -12.84 -6.30
C PRO A 192 -6.06 -14.00 -7.30
N CYS A 193 -6.65 -15.12 -6.88
CA CYS A 193 -6.86 -16.28 -7.75
C CYS A 193 -7.61 -15.91 -9.02
N GLU A 194 -8.60 -15.02 -8.93
CA GLU A 194 -9.34 -14.51 -10.10
C GLU A 194 -8.45 -13.87 -11.16
N LEU A 195 -7.38 -13.18 -10.75
CA LEU A 195 -6.44 -12.56 -11.69
C LEU A 195 -5.67 -13.61 -12.49
N VAL A 196 -5.25 -14.69 -11.84
CA VAL A 196 -4.54 -15.81 -12.50
C VAL A 196 -5.45 -16.55 -13.46
N VAL A 197 -6.70 -16.83 -13.02
CA VAL A 197 -7.72 -17.48 -13.87
C VAL A 197 -8.10 -16.57 -15.04
N TYR A 198 -8.16 -15.26 -14.83
CA TYR A 198 -8.38 -14.28 -15.90
C TYR A 198 -7.26 -14.32 -16.95
N HIS A 199 -6.00 -14.41 -16.54
CA HIS A 199 -4.90 -14.58 -17.50
C HIS A 199 -4.96 -15.92 -18.24
N ALA A 200 -5.42 -16.98 -17.59
CA ALA A 200 -5.66 -18.26 -18.25
C ALA A 200 -6.74 -18.14 -19.35
N LEU A 201 -7.85 -17.44 -19.06
CA LEU A 201 -8.90 -17.15 -20.03
C LEU A 201 -8.35 -16.33 -21.22
N LEU A 202 -7.60 -15.27 -20.96
CA LEU A 202 -6.97 -14.45 -22.01
C LEU A 202 -6.02 -15.27 -22.90
N ASN A 203 -5.46 -16.37 -22.39
CA ASN A 203 -4.61 -17.30 -23.14
C ASN A 203 -5.42 -18.48 -23.75
N GLY A 204 -6.72 -18.32 -23.93
CA GLY A 204 -7.58 -19.27 -24.64
C GLY A 204 -8.05 -20.48 -23.81
N LYS A 205 -7.88 -20.46 -22.48
CA LYS A 205 -8.49 -21.48 -21.62
C LYS A 205 -9.99 -21.21 -21.48
N ILE A 206 -10.80 -22.27 -21.52
CA ILE A 206 -12.24 -22.14 -21.29
C ILE A 206 -12.48 -21.95 -19.79
N VAL A 207 -13.10 -20.84 -19.43
CA VAL A 207 -13.47 -20.48 -18.05
C VAL A 207 -14.91 -20.00 -18.06
N ASP A 208 -15.72 -20.50 -17.12
CA ASP A 208 -17.06 -20.01 -16.89
C ASP A 208 -16.98 -18.61 -16.24
N GLU A 209 -17.65 -17.62 -16.82
CA GLU A 209 -17.66 -16.24 -16.34
C GLU A 209 -18.23 -16.10 -14.92
N SER A 210 -19.08 -17.03 -14.48
CA SER A 210 -19.62 -17.06 -13.12
C SER A 210 -18.56 -17.29 -12.03
N PHE A 211 -17.36 -17.76 -12.41
CA PHE A 211 -16.22 -17.89 -11.52
C PHE A 211 -15.78 -16.55 -10.94
N PHE A 212 -15.94 -15.47 -11.68
CA PHE A 212 -15.43 -14.17 -11.30
C PHE A 212 -16.43 -13.39 -10.42
N SER A 213 -16.02 -13.00 -9.23
CA SER A 213 -16.79 -12.11 -8.34
C SER A 213 -16.67 -10.65 -8.79
N ASN A 214 -15.54 -10.26 -9.38
CA ASN A 214 -15.32 -8.92 -9.93
C ASN A 214 -16.17 -8.74 -11.20
N LEU A 215 -17.14 -7.82 -11.13
CA LEU A 215 -18.09 -7.59 -12.21
C LEU A 215 -17.42 -7.27 -13.55
N ARG A 216 -16.35 -6.50 -13.57
CA ARG A 216 -15.66 -6.08 -14.82
C ARG A 216 -14.92 -7.24 -15.46
N ILE A 217 -14.23 -8.05 -14.64
CA ILE A 217 -13.58 -9.27 -15.13
C ILE A 217 -14.65 -10.21 -15.70
N ARG A 218 -15.79 -10.38 -15.00
CA ARG A 218 -16.90 -11.20 -15.45
C ARG A 218 -17.44 -10.74 -16.79
N GLN A 219 -17.75 -9.45 -16.96
CA GLN A 219 -18.24 -8.88 -18.22
C GLN A 219 -17.25 -9.07 -19.37
N HIS A 220 -15.95 -8.89 -19.10
CA HIS A 220 -14.93 -9.14 -20.14
C HIS A 220 -14.84 -10.64 -20.48
N ALA A 221 -14.91 -11.53 -19.48
CA ALA A 221 -14.94 -12.97 -19.70
C ALA A 221 -16.14 -13.41 -20.53
N GLU A 222 -17.32 -12.87 -20.26
CA GLU A 222 -18.54 -13.08 -21.06
C GLU A 222 -18.34 -12.62 -22.52
N ALA A 223 -17.77 -11.44 -22.71
CA ALA A 223 -17.47 -10.94 -24.07
C ALA A 223 -16.47 -11.84 -24.82
N ILE A 224 -15.45 -12.38 -24.16
CA ILE A 224 -14.50 -13.33 -24.74
C ILE A 224 -15.20 -14.65 -25.12
N ASN A 225 -16.07 -15.17 -24.26
CA ASN A 225 -16.84 -16.38 -24.52
C ASN A 225 -17.82 -16.20 -25.70
N LEU A 226 -18.54 -15.07 -25.76
CA LEU A 226 -19.41 -14.70 -26.87
C LEU A 226 -18.63 -14.57 -28.19
N LYS A 227 -17.47 -13.92 -28.18
CA LYS A 227 -16.59 -13.85 -29.35
C LYS A 227 -16.16 -15.24 -29.80
N SER A 228 -15.81 -16.12 -28.88
CA SER A 228 -15.39 -17.50 -29.20
C SER A 228 -16.53 -18.35 -29.74
N SER A 229 -17.79 -18.08 -29.37
CA SER A 229 -19.00 -18.75 -29.90
C SER A 229 -19.50 -18.14 -31.20
N GLY A 230 -18.92 -17.05 -31.69
CA GLY A 230 -19.30 -16.36 -32.91
C GLY A 230 -20.37 -15.27 -32.73
N ASP A 231 -20.84 -15.01 -31.53
CA ASP A 231 -21.80 -13.93 -31.27
C ASP A 231 -21.08 -12.58 -31.11
N LEU A 232 -20.53 -12.13 -32.23
CA LEU A 232 -19.71 -10.92 -32.28
C LEU A 232 -20.47 -9.64 -31.95
N LYS A 233 -21.79 -9.59 -32.21
CA LYS A 233 -22.59 -8.39 -31.95
C LYS A 233 -22.79 -8.15 -30.47
N HIS A 234 -23.11 -9.19 -29.70
CA HIS A 234 -23.25 -9.06 -28.25
C HIS A 234 -21.88 -8.86 -27.58
N ALA A 235 -20.83 -9.55 -28.03
CA ALA A 235 -19.48 -9.32 -27.57
C ALA A 235 -19.04 -7.86 -27.77
N PHE A 236 -19.29 -7.30 -28.95
CA PHE A 236 -19.01 -5.91 -29.29
C PHE A 236 -19.74 -4.93 -28.34
N SER A 237 -21.03 -5.15 -28.06
CA SER A 237 -21.82 -4.29 -27.18
C SER A 237 -21.22 -4.26 -25.76
N LEU A 238 -20.90 -5.43 -25.20
CA LEU A 238 -20.28 -5.53 -23.87
C LEU A 238 -18.89 -4.87 -23.82
N LEU A 239 -18.08 -5.08 -24.85
CA LEU A 239 -16.72 -4.49 -24.92
C LEU A 239 -16.79 -2.96 -25.07
N LEU A 240 -17.78 -2.44 -25.80
CA LEU A 240 -18.00 -1.02 -25.94
C LEU A 240 -18.36 -0.40 -24.58
N GLU A 241 -19.32 -0.98 -23.85
CA GLU A 241 -19.69 -0.54 -22.52
C GLU A 241 -18.49 -0.56 -21.56
N LEU A 242 -17.69 -1.63 -21.56
CA LEU A 242 -16.49 -1.74 -20.74
C LEU A 242 -15.46 -0.65 -21.09
N SER A 243 -15.28 -0.35 -22.37
CA SER A 243 -14.31 0.63 -22.85
C SER A 243 -14.62 2.07 -22.40
N GLU A 244 -15.90 2.37 -22.14
CA GLU A 244 -16.37 3.67 -21.65
C GLU A 244 -16.16 3.87 -20.14
N LEU A 245 -15.86 2.79 -19.39
CA LEU A 245 -15.63 2.88 -17.95
C LEU A 245 -14.29 3.58 -17.64
N SER A 246 -14.36 4.73 -16.99
CA SER A 246 -13.17 5.50 -16.59
C SER A 246 -12.23 4.77 -15.62
N SER A 247 -12.72 3.73 -14.96
CA SER A 247 -12.05 3.02 -13.86
C SER A 247 -11.74 1.55 -14.15
N LEU A 248 -11.39 1.21 -15.40
CA LEU A 248 -10.85 -0.12 -15.71
C LEU A 248 -9.48 -0.30 -15.06
N PRO A 249 -9.22 -1.44 -14.39
CA PRO A 249 -7.90 -1.79 -13.89
C PRO A 249 -6.85 -1.78 -15.01
N TYR A 250 -5.60 -1.43 -14.67
CA TYR A 250 -4.50 -1.35 -15.65
C TYR A 250 -4.33 -2.64 -16.47
N TYR A 251 -4.46 -3.81 -15.85
CA TYR A 251 -4.30 -5.12 -16.48
C TYR A 251 -5.44 -5.50 -17.45
N MET A 252 -6.56 -4.78 -17.43
CA MET A 252 -7.69 -4.97 -18.33
C MET A 252 -7.69 -3.99 -19.50
N LYS A 253 -7.21 -2.76 -19.30
CA LYS A 253 -7.36 -1.68 -20.29
C LYS A 253 -6.92 -2.09 -21.69
N TYR A 254 -5.68 -2.54 -21.82
CA TYR A 254 -5.15 -2.95 -23.12
C TYR A 254 -5.96 -4.10 -23.74
N ARG A 255 -6.35 -5.10 -22.94
CA ARG A 255 -7.07 -6.30 -23.39
C ARG A 255 -8.47 -5.98 -23.89
N VAL A 256 -9.22 -5.19 -23.13
CA VAL A 256 -10.57 -4.76 -23.54
C VAL A 256 -10.52 -4.03 -24.88
N TYR A 257 -9.59 -3.10 -25.07
CA TYR A 257 -9.45 -2.39 -26.34
C TYR A 257 -8.91 -3.28 -27.47
N SER A 258 -8.09 -4.28 -27.17
CA SER A 258 -7.64 -5.26 -28.16
C SER A 258 -8.80 -6.13 -28.67
N ASP A 259 -9.65 -6.62 -27.78
CA ASP A 259 -10.81 -7.40 -28.15
C ASP A 259 -11.89 -6.57 -28.84
N LEU A 260 -12.08 -5.29 -28.40
CA LEU A 260 -13.00 -4.35 -29.05
C LEU A 260 -12.55 -4.05 -30.49
N GLU A 261 -11.26 -3.79 -30.72
CA GLU A 261 -10.70 -3.57 -32.05
C GLU A 261 -10.99 -4.77 -32.97
N ALA A 262 -10.71 -5.98 -32.50
CA ALA A 262 -10.93 -7.19 -33.26
C ALA A 262 -12.42 -7.41 -33.60
N CYS A 263 -13.31 -7.35 -32.60
CA CYS A 263 -14.76 -7.51 -32.81
C CYS A 263 -15.32 -6.44 -33.74
N ALA A 264 -14.95 -5.17 -33.56
CA ALA A 264 -15.39 -4.06 -34.37
C ALA A 264 -14.96 -4.23 -35.84
N GLY A 265 -13.71 -4.69 -36.07
CA GLY A 265 -13.20 -4.99 -37.39
C GLY A 265 -13.97 -6.08 -38.11
N GLU A 266 -14.30 -7.18 -37.40
CA GLU A 266 -15.03 -8.32 -37.94
C GLU A 266 -16.50 -7.99 -38.29
N ILE A 267 -17.16 -7.12 -37.51
CA ILE A 267 -18.56 -6.71 -37.80
C ILE A 267 -18.67 -5.49 -38.73
N GLY A 268 -17.52 -4.89 -39.15
CA GLY A 268 -17.51 -3.74 -40.06
C GLY A 268 -17.63 -2.37 -39.39
N GLU A 269 -17.53 -2.28 -38.06
CA GLU A 269 -17.56 -1.04 -37.30
C GLU A 269 -16.16 -0.38 -37.27
N TYR A 270 -15.63 -0.04 -38.44
CA TYR A 270 -14.25 0.41 -38.63
C TYR A 270 -13.87 1.69 -37.88
N LYS A 271 -14.84 2.57 -37.61
CA LYS A 271 -14.59 3.79 -36.83
C LYS A 271 -14.23 3.45 -35.38
N THR A 272 -14.97 2.50 -34.79
CA THR A 272 -14.72 2.00 -33.42
C THR A 272 -13.40 1.23 -33.37
N ALA A 273 -13.16 0.35 -34.37
CA ALA A 273 -11.89 -0.38 -34.48
C ALA A 273 -10.69 0.57 -34.53
N TYR A 274 -10.75 1.63 -35.36
CA TYR A 274 -9.68 2.63 -35.43
C TYR A 274 -9.49 3.37 -34.10
N SER A 275 -10.57 3.74 -33.41
CA SER A 275 -10.49 4.42 -32.12
C SER A 275 -9.87 3.53 -31.04
N ALA A 276 -10.22 2.27 -31.01
CA ALA A 276 -9.66 1.27 -30.09
C ALA A 276 -8.16 1.05 -30.37
N ALA A 277 -7.77 0.88 -31.63
CA ALA A 277 -6.37 0.76 -32.04
C ALA A 277 -5.55 1.99 -31.63
N LYS A 278 -6.08 3.20 -31.86
CA LYS A 278 -5.42 4.44 -31.46
C LYS A 278 -5.19 4.50 -29.95
N TYR A 279 -6.19 4.17 -29.16
CA TYR A 279 -6.08 4.16 -27.69
C TYR A 279 -5.03 3.13 -27.20
N LYS A 280 -4.98 1.93 -27.82
CA LYS A 280 -3.93 0.94 -27.53
C LYS A 280 -2.54 1.50 -27.75
N LEU A 281 -2.32 2.21 -28.86
CA LEU A 281 -1.03 2.84 -29.17
C LEU A 281 -0.67 3.93 -28.12
N GLU A 282 -1.66 4.71 -27.66
CA GLU A 282 -1.46 5.69 -26.58
C GLU A 282 -1.06 5.00 -25.24
N LEU A 283 -1.60 3.82 -24.94
CA LEU A 283 -1.20 3.05 -23.75
C LEU A 283 0.23 2.53 -23.87
N ILE A 284 0.64 2.04 -25.04
CA ILE A 284 2.01 1.56 -25.29
C ILE A 284 3.02 2.71 -25.19
N GLY A 285 2.66 3.90 -25.69
CA GLY A 285 3.55 5.07 -25.69
C GLY A 285 3.73 5.72 -24.30
N LYS A 286 3.01 5.26 -23.28
CA LYS A 286 3.16 5.68 -21.88
C LYS A 286 4.12 4.78 -21.07
N ASN A 287 4.56 3.66 -21.63
CA ASN A 287 5.50 2.70 -21.02
C ASN A 287 6.95 3.13 -21.18
#